data_c9d9c2816e317a3d9fd76af374c0e91e
#
_entry.id   c9d9c2816e317a3d9fd76af374c0e91e
#
_cell.length_a   1.000
_cell.length_b   1.000
_cell.length_c   1.000
_cell.angle_alpha   90.00
_cell.angle_beta   90.00
_cell.angle_gamma   90.00
#
_symmetry.space_group_name_H-M   'P 1'
#
loop_
_entity.id
_entity.type
_entity.pdbx_description
1 polymer ?
#
loop_
_entity_poly.entity_id
_entity_poly.type
_entity_poly.pdbx_seq_one_letter_code
_entity_poly.pdbx_strand_id
1 'polypeptide(L)'
;MATNQLKNFCCLDQDRYGEDNDCTLTSLTAVTDFYLAHTKSVPEVYATIEKIARKYGYTGKKGTDPWFIRRIFNEVIRKYCFVPTAKTSVRYLKGVGFSYETICGQIDKCNPVIMNVCNAGKYHNHTITVIGYDTTNKTLLVSDNWSVRPQTLRWDDVGFICSINYWD
;
A
#
# COMPACT_ATOMS: atom_id res chain seq x y z
N MET A 1 20.78 -15.48 -1.83
CA MET A 1 19.35 -15.59 -2.13
C MET A 1 18.61 -15.19 -0.86
N ALA A 2 17.76 -14.20 -0.93
CA ALA A 2 17.01 -13.71 0.24
C ALA A 2 15.52 -13.69 -0.07
N THR A 3 14.74 -14.19 0.86
CA THR A 3 13.28 -14.05 0.89
C THR A 3 12.91 -13.40 2.21
N ASN A 4 11.99 -12.45 2.19
CA ASN A 4 11.49 -11.82 3.40
C ASN A 4 10.01 -11.51 3.24
N GLN A 5 9.28 -11.60 4.35
CA GLN A 5 7.85 -11.28 4.41
C GLN A 5 7.54 -10.64 5.76
N LEU A 6 6.70 -9.62 5.75
CA LEU A 6 6.19 -8.99 6.96
C LEU A 6 5.33 -9.99 7.75
N LYS A 7 5.76 -10.27 8.98
CA LYS A 7 4.97 -11.10 9.89
C LYS A 7 3.75 -10.33 10.37
N ASN A 8 2.64 -11.03 10.56
CA ASN A 8 1.39 -10.46 11.08
C ASN A 8 0.75 -9.38 10.19
N PHE A 9 1.11 -9.27 8.91
CA PHE A 9 0.37 -8.41 7.99
C PHE A 9 -0.92 -9.12 7.54
N CYS A 10 -2.07 -8.47 7.72
CA CYS A 10 -3.37 -8.97 7.29
C CYS A 10 -3.75 -8.38 5.93
N CYS A 11 -3.92 -9.23 4.93
CA CYS A 11 -4.47 -8.83 3.64
C CYS A 11 -5.98 -8.57 3.79
N LEU A 12 -6.44 -7.45 3.26
CA LEU A 12 -7.85 -7.08 3.28
C LEU A 12 -8.46 -7.24 1.87
N ASP A 13 -9.73 -7.55 1.85
CA ASP A 13 -10.54 -7.62 0.64
C ASP A 13 -11.42 -6.35 0.58
N GLN A 14 -11.27 -5.56 -0.48
CA GLN A 14 -11.96 -4.29 -0.62
C GLN A 14 -13.48 -4.44 -0.68
N ASP A 15 -13.98 -5.53 -1.24
CA ASP A 15 -15.43 -5.77 -1.38
C ASP A 15 -16.15 -5.88 -0.02
N ARG A 16 -15.38 -5.96 1.09
CA ARG A 16 -15.95 -6.06 2.44
C ARG A 16 -16.18 -4.71 3.12
N TYR A 17 -15.55 -3.64 2.66
CA TYR A 17 -15.47 -2.41 3.44
C TYR A 17 -15.99 -1.17 2.71
N GLY A 18 -15.99 -1.15 1.41
CA GLY A 18 -16.22 0.06 0.68
C GLY A 18 -16.99 -0.06 -0.62
N GLU A 19 -16.94 1.03 -1.35
CA GLU A 19 -17.50 1.18 -2.68
C GLU A 19 -16.48 0.72 -3.73
N ASP A 20 -16.90 0.63 -4.99
CA ASP A 20 -16.00 0.47 -6.12
C ASP A 20 -14.86 1.51 -6.08
N ASN A 21 -13.65 1.12 -6.53
CA ASN A 21 -12.46 2.00 -6.60
C ASN A 21 -11.84 2.44 -5.26
N ASP A 22 -11.97 1.65 -4.22
CA ASP A 22 -11.40 1.93 -2.90
C ASP A 22 -10.07 1.20 -2.60
N CYS A 23 -9.41 0.65 -3.62
CA CYS A 23 -8.15 -0.08 -3.48
C CYS A 23 -7.07 0.69 -2.68
N THR A 24 -7.00 2.01 -2.85
CA THR A 24 -6.08 2.86 -2.05
C THR A 24 -6.49 2.92 -0.58
N LEU A 25 -7.78 3.05 -0.29
CA LEU A 25 -8.29 3.10 1.08
C LEU A 25 -8.05 1.77 1.79
N THR A 26 -8.29 0.67 1.10
CA THR A 26 -8.06 -0.68 1.61
C THR A 26 -6.58 -0.93 1.89
N SER A 27 -5.68 -0.52 0.98
CA SER A 27 -4.23 -0.59 1.20
C SER A 27 -3.80 0.24 2.41
N LEU A 28 -4.28 1.48 2.52
CA LEU A 28 -3.98 2.35 3.67
C LEU A 28 -4.53 1.78 4.97
N THR A 29 -5.69 1.14 4.93
CA THR A 29 -6.30 0.48 6.10
C THR A 29 -5.45 -0.71 6.56
N ALA A 30 -5.05 -1.60 5.64
CA ALA A 30 -4.21 -2.75 5.96
C ALA A 30 -2.85 -2.33 6.53
N VAL A 31 -2.21 -1.30 5.96
CA VAL A 31 -0.95 -0.75 6.47
C VAL A 31 -1.13 -0.11 7.84
N THR A 32 -2.20 0.62 8.06
CA THR A 32 -2.50 1.26 9.34
C THR A 32 -2.77 0.21 10.41
N ASP A 33 -3.58 -0.79 10.12
CA ASP A 33 -3.89 -1.92 11.01
C ASP A 33 -2.61 -2.68 11.41
N PHE A 34 -1.70 -2.91 10.46
CA PHE A 34 -0.38 -3.49 10.73
C PHE A 34 0.43 -2.66 11.74
N TYR A 35 0.54 -1.35 11.55
CA TYR A 35 1.28 -0.48 12.48
C TYR A 35 0.59 -0.34 13.84
N LEU A 36 -0.72 -0.49 13.90
CA LEU A 36 -1.48 -0.51 15.14
C LEU A 36 -1.44 -1.88 15.85
N ALA A 37 -0.74 -2.87 15.31
CA ALA A 37 -0.71 -4.24 15.81
C ALA A 37 -2.14 -4.79 16.08
N HIS A 38 -3.07 -4.49 15.19
CA HIS A 38 -4.47 -4.94 15.22
C HIS A 38 -5.26 -4.51 16.48
N THR A 39 -4.90 -3.39 17.10
CA THR A 39 -5.55 -2.89 18.32
C THR A 39 -6.85 -2.13 18.06
N LYS A 40 -7.16 -1.85 16.80
CA LYS A 40 -8.39 -1.18 16.36
C LYS A 40 -9.20 -2.07 15.43
N SER A 41 -10.48 -1.84 15.36
CA SER A 41 -11.31 -2.56 14.38
C SER A 41 -11.04 -2.04 12.96
N VAL A 42 -10.91 -2.94 12.01
CA VAL A 42 -10.66 -2.60 10.59
C VAL A 42 -11.73 -1.64 10.03
N PRO A 43 -13.05 -1.84 10.29
CA PRO A 43 -14.06 -0.90 9.83
C PRO A 43 -13.90 0.53 10.39
N GLU A 44 -13.50 0.67 11.67
CA GLU A 44 -13.23 1.99 12.28
C GLU A 44 -12.06 2.70 11.59
N VAL A 45 -10.97 1.96 11.34
CA VAL A 45 -9.80 2.48 10.63
C VAL A 45 -10.17 2.88 9.21
N TYR A 46 -10.89 2.02 8.49
CA TYR A 46 -11.36 2.29 7.14
C TYR A 46 -12.21 3.57 7.07
N ALA A 47 -13.25 3.69 7.90
CA ALA A 47 -14.13 4.86 7.92
C ALA A 47 -13.35 6.17 8.21
N THR A 48 -12.33 6.09 9.05
CA THR A 48 -11.46 7.23 9.32
C THR A 48 -10.62 7.62 8.10
N ILE A 49 -10.04 6.64 7.42
CA ILE A 49 -9.23 6.85 6.21
C ILE A 49 -10.11 7.41 5.09
N GLU A 50 -11.31 6.87 4.91
CA GLU A 50 -12.27 7.38 3.94
C GLU A 50 -12.60 8.87 4.19
N LYS A 51 -12.88 9.24 5.44
CA LYS A 51 -13.12 10.64 5.81
C LYS A 51 -11.93 11.56 5.48
N ILE A 52 -10.71 11.07 5.67
CA ILE A 52 -9.50 11.80 5.30
C ILE A 52 -9.38 11.89 3.77
N ALA A 53 -9.55 10.78 3.05
CA ALA A 53 -9.41 10.73 1.60
C ALA A 53 -10.42 11.61 0.87
N ARG A 54 -11.65 11.75 1.40
CA ARG A 54 -12.67 12.65 0.85
C ARG A 54 -12.25 14.11 0.85
N LYS A 55 -11.39 14.55 1.78
CA LYS A 55 -10.79 15.91 1.78
C LYS A 55 -9.85 16.11 0.58
N TYR A 56 -9.31 15.03 0.03
CA TYR A 56 -8.39 14.99 -1.10
C TYR A 56 -9.05 14.53 -2.41
N GLY A 57 -10.37 14.63 -2.48
CA GLY A 57 -11.12 14.39 -3.71
C GLY A 57 -11.48 12.93 -3.99
N TYR A 58 -11.26 12.01 -3.03
CA TYR A 58 -11.79 10.65 -3.16
C TYR A 58 -13.31 10.68 -3.28
N THR A 59 -13.82 9.93 -4.22
CA THR A 59 -15.23 9.56 -4.32
C THR A 59 -15.28 8.08 -4.68
N GLY A 60 -16.29 7.34 -4.23
CA GLY A 60 -16.45 5.93 -4.57
C GLY A 60 -16.46 5.65 -6.07
N LYS A 61 -16.85 6.64 -6.89
CA LYS A 61 -16.85 6.52 -8.36
C LYS A 61 -15.49 6.79 -8.98
N LYS A 62 -14.67 7.68 -8.42
CA LYS A 62 -13.41 8.13 -9.01
C LYS A 62 -12.19 7.45 -8.43
N GLY A 63 -12.28 6.93 -7.20
CA GLY A 63 -11.11 6.44 -6.48
C GLY A 63 -10.21 7.57 -5.98
N THR A 64 -8.95 7.25 -5.69
CA THR A 64 -7.96 8.18 -5.15
C THR A 64 -6.92 8.51 -6.23
N ASP A 65 -6.67 9.79 -6.45
CA ASP A 65 -5.59 10.22 -7.30
C ASP A 65 -4.23 9.88 -6.65
N PRO A 66 -3.31 9.22 -7.37
CA PRO A 66 -2.00 8.82 -6.84
C PRO A 66 -1.19 9.94 -6.18
N TRP A 67 -1.36 11.18 -6.65
CA TRP A 67 -0.68 12.37 -6.09
C TRP A 67 -1.09 12.70 -4.65
N PHE A 68 -2.27 12.25 -4.22
CA PHE A 68 -2.76 12.50 -2.88
C PHE A 68 -2.48 11.36 -1.89
N ILE A 69 -2.07 10.17 -2.36
CA ILE A 69 -1.81 9.01 -1.47
C ILE A 69 -0.86 9.39 -0.33
N ARG A 70 0.26 10.05 -0.64
CA ARG A 70 1.21 10.50 0.38
C ARG A 70 0.59 11.43 1.43
N ARG A 71 -0.25 12.38 0.98
CA ARG A 71 -0.89 13.34 1.90
C ARG A 71 -1.88 12.65 2.81
N ILE A 72 -2.70 11.76 2.27
CA ILE A 72 -3.65 10.95 3.02
C ILE A 72 -2.89 10.08 4.02
N PHE A 73 -1.87 9.37 3.59
CA PHE A 73 -1.06 8.51 4.44
C PHE A 73 -0.39 9.28 5.59
N ASN A 74 0.18 10.45 5.35
CA ASN A 74 0.72 11.32 6.40
C ASN A 74 -0.34 11.70 7.43
N GLU A 75 -1.54 12.08 7.00
CA GLU A 75 -2.62 12.48 7.91
C GLU A 75 -3.10 11.28 8.75
N VAL A 76 -3.19 10.10 8.13
CA VAL A 76 -3.56 8.85 8.81
C VAL A 76 -2.54 8.47 9.88
N ILE A 77 -1.25 8.46 9.54
CA ILE A 77 -0.18 8.11 10.48
C ILE A 77 -0.15 9.08 11.67
N ARG A 78 -0.23 10.39 11.40
CA ARG A 78 -0.29 11.39 12.48
C ARG A 78 -1.46 11.18 13.41
N LYS A 79 -2.60 10.79 12.86
CA LYS A 79 -3.80 10.54 13.66
C LYS A 79 -3.68 9.31 14.55
N TYR A 80 -3.14 8.21 14.02
CA TYR A 80 -3.15 6.93 14.72
C TYR A 80 -1.87 6.64 15.49
N CYS A 81 -0.73 7.00 14.95
CA CYS A 81 0.55 6.67 15.57
C CYS A 81 1.04 7.73 16.55
N PHE A 82 0.29 8.84 16.72
CA PHE A 82 0.61 9.96 17.63
C PHE A 82 2.04 10.50 17.47
N VAL A 83 2.64 10.33 16.31
CA VAL A 83 3.97 10.86 15.98
C VAL A 83 3.80 12.13 15.14
N PRO A 84 3.84 13.32 15.74
CA PRO A 84 3.59 14.58 15.01
C PRO A 84 4.56 14.83 13.86
N THR A 85 5.75 14.24 13.96
CA THR A 85 6.83 14.33 12.97
C THR A 85 6.83 13.18 11.97
N ALA A 86 5.88 12.24 12.06
CA ALA A 86 5.80 11.12 11.13
C ALA A 86 5.70 11.62 9.69
N LYS A 87 6.55 11.08 8.85
CA LYS A 87 6.60 11.41 7.42
C LYS A 87 6.53 10.11 6.63
N THR A 88 5.93 10.22 5.46
CA THR A 88 5.96 9.17 4.47
C THR A 88 6.77 9.63 3.27
N SER A 89 7.53 8.74 2.69
CA SER A 89 8.21 8.98 1.43
C SER A 89 7.38 8.51 0.26
N VAL A 90 7.52 9.21 -0.87
CA VAL A 90 6.98 8.79 -2.16
C VAL A 90 8.10 8.75 -3.19
N ARG A 91 8.10 7.71 -4.02
CA ARG A 91 8.98 7.58 -5.17
C ARG A 91 8.14 7.27 -6.40
N TYR A 92 8.51 7.84 -7.53
CA TYR A 92 7.82 7.67 -8.81
C TYR A 92 8.75 7.04 -9.83
N LEU A 93 8.20 6.32 -10.79
CA LEU A 93 8.84 5.72 -11.95
C LEU A 93 9.84 4.63 -11.59
N LYS A 94 9.46 3.39 -11.91
CA LYS A 94 10.30 2.21 -11.80
C LYS A 94 11.58 2.39 -12.60
N GLY A 95 12.71 2.06 -11.97
CA GLY A 95 14.03 2.13 -12.60
C GLY A 95 14.66 3.52 -12.64
N VAL A 96 13.90 4.58 -12.30
CA VAL A 96 14.40 5.96 -12.20
C VAL A 96 14.36 6.46 -10.76
N GLY A 97 13.19 6.49 -10.16
CA GLY A 97 13.00 6.97 -8.78
C GLY A 97 13.11 5.87 -7.73
N PHE A 98 12.90 4.61 -8.10
CA PHE A 98 13.06 3.45 -7.23
C PHE A 98 13.34 2.17 -8.01
N SER A 99 13.92 1.19 -7.33
CA SER A 99 14.24 -0.13 -7.86
C SER A 99 13.58 -1.23 -7.04
N TYR A 100 13.75 -2.48 -7.47
CA TYR A 100 13.37 -3.66 -6.71
C TYR A 100 14.02 -3.66 -5.32
N GLU A 101 15.31 -3.33 -5.26
CA GLU A 101 16.10 -3.29 -4.03
C GLU A 101 15.62 -2.19 -3.07
N THR A 102 15.09 -1.09 -3.61
CA THR A 102 14.43 -0.05 -2.79
C THR A 102 13.26 -0.64 -2.01
N ILE A 103 12.43 -1.43 -2.67
CA ILE A 103 11.29 -2.08 -2.04
C ILE A 103 11.75 -3.14 -1.03
N CYS A 104 12.69 -4.01 -1.42
CA CYS A 104 13.27 -5.01 -0.52
C CYS A 104 13.81 -4.37 0.77
N GLY A 105 14.56 -3.27 0.64
CA GLY A 105 15.11 -2.54 1.78
C GLY A 105 14.03 -1.92 2.70
N GLN A 106 12.84 -1.61 2.22
CA GLN A 106 11.72 -1.20 3.08
C GLN A 106 11.13 -2.40 3.83
N ILE A 107 10.92 -3.51 3.14
CA ILE A 107 10.42 -4.75 3.78
C ILE A 107 11.40 -5.23 4.87
N ASP A 108 12.72 -5.13 4.64
CA ASP A 108 13.74 -5.49 5.64
C ASP A 108 13.69 -4.59 6.89
N LYS A 109 13.21 -3.37 6.75
CA LYS A 109 12.94 -2.43 7.86
C LYS A 109 11.56 -2.60 8.48
N CYS A 110 10.82 -3.65 8.12
CA CYS A 110 9.44 -3.88 8.52
C CYS A 110 8.45 -2.80 8.04
N ASN A 111 8.74 -2.14 6.94
CA ASN A 111 7.85 -1.15 6.33
C ASN A 111 7.08 -1.74 5.16
N PRO A 112 5.76 -1.93 5.25
CA PRO A 112 4.93 -2.24 4.08
C PRO A 112 4.98 -1.09 3.07
N VAL A 113 4.98 -1.44 1.79
CA VAL A 113 5.09 -0.46 0.70
C VAL A 113 3.79 -0.41 -0.09
N ILE A 114 3.07 0.71 -0.01
CA ILE A 114 1.89 0.95 -0.85
C ILE A 114 2.38 1.28 -2.27
N MET A 115 1.99 0.47 -3.24
CA MET A 115 2.38 0.65 -4.64
C MET A 115 1.14 0.90 -5.50
N ASN A 116 1.13 2.04 -6.19
CA ASN A 116 0.14 2.34 -7.21
C ASN A 116 0.72 1.98 -8.58
N VAL A 117 0.01 1.14 -9.33
CA VAL A 117 0.44 0.63 -10.62
C VAL A 117 -0.56 0.98 -11.71
N CYS A 118 -0.05 1.41 -12.88
CA CYS A 118 -0.89 1.59 -14.07
C CYS A 118 -1.03 0.29 -14.86
N ASN A 119 0.04 -0.49 -14.95
CA ASN A 119 0.05 -1.83 -15.56
C ASN A 119 1.07 -2.70 -14.80
N ALA A 120 0.60 -3.79 -14.23
CA ALA A 120 1.46 -4.76 -13.55
C ALA A 120 0.81 -6.15 -13.60
N GLY A 121 1.10 -6.93 -14.64
CA GLY A 121 0.45 -8.22 -14.86
C GLY A 121 -1.07 -8.04 -15.02
N LYS A 122 -1.84 -8.60 -14.10
CA LYS A 122 -3.32 -8.50 -14.10
C LYS A 122 -3.87 -7.16 -13.58
N TYR A 123 -3.01 -6.31 -12.99
CA TYR A 123 -3.46 -5.07 -12.35
C TYR A 123 -3.39 -3.89 -13.31
N HIS A 124 -4.51 -3.20 -13.50
CA HIS A 124 -4.65 -1.98 -14.30
C HIS A 124 -5.15 -0.85 -13.41
N ASN A 125 -4.38 0.26 -13.28
CA ASN A 125 -4.73 1.40 -12.43
C ASN A 125 -5.17 0.97 -11.02
N HIS A 126 -4.31 0.24 -10.34
CA HIS A 126 -4.63 -0.38 -9.06
C HIS A 126 -3.63 -0.01 -7.98
N THR A 127 -4.08 0.01 -6.74
CA THR A 127 -3.22 0.18 -5.57
C THR A 127 -3.12 -1.15 -4.82
N ILE A 128 -1.89 -1.58 -4.59
CA ILE A 128 -1.55 -2.81 -3.87
C ILE A 128 -0.59 -2.48 -2.73
N THR A 129 -0.42 -3.39 -1.79
CA THR A 129 0.58 -3.28 -0.74
C THR A 129 1.61 -4.39 -0.88
N VAL A 130 2.88 -4.04 -1.06
CA VAL A 130 3.98 -5.00 -1.03
C VAL A 130 4.28 -5.33 0.43
N ILE A 131 4.33 -6.62 0.73
CA ILE A 131 4.50 -7.17 2.08
C ILE A 131 5.64 -8.19 2.17
N GLY A 132 6.29 -8.46 1.05
CA GLY A 132 7.42 -9.40 1.00
C GLY A 132 8.06 -9.46 -0.38
N TYR A 133 9.12 -10.23 -0.47
CA TYR A 133 9.86 -10.42 -1.72
C TYR A 133 10.62 -11.75 -1.76
N ASP A 134 10.98 -12.18 -2.98
CA ASP A 134 11.89 -13.30 -3.26
C ASP A 134 12.90 -12.84 -4.32
N THR A 135 14.17 -12.72 -3.92
CA THR A 135 15.24 -12.31 -4.83
C THR A 135 15.64 -13.37 -5.84
N THR A 136 15.37 -14.65 -5.57
CA THR A 136 15.68 -15.75 -6.48
C THR A 136 14.83 -15.65 -7.76
N ASN A 137 13.53 -15.41 -7.58
CA ASN A 137 12.58 -15.33 -8.66
C ASN A 137 12.27 -13.89 -9.09
N LYS A 138 12.87 -12.91 -8.40
CA LYS A 138 12.62 -11.47 -8.56
C LYS A 138 11.12 -11.15 -8.52
N THR A 139 10.47 -11.64 -7.45
CA THR A 139 9.04 -11.46 -7.23
C THR A 139 8.75 -10.66 -5.97
N LEU A 140 7.60 -10.01 -5.95
CA LEU A 140 7.03 -9.33 -4.81
C LEU A 140 5.85 -10.14 -4.29
N LEU A 141 5.71 -10.23 -2.96
CA LEU A 141 4.52 -10.74 -2.31
C LEU A 141 3.62 -9.53 -1.99
N VAL A 142 2.38 -9.55 -2.45
CA VAL A 142 1.50 -8.40 -2.38
C VAL A 142 0.14 -8.74 -1.77
N SER A 143 -0.41 -7.79 -1.00
CA SER A 143 -1.84 -7.71 -0.70
C SER A 143 -2.50 -6.92 -1.82
N ASP A 144 -3.32 -7.58 -2.62
CA ASP A 144 -3.88 -7.01 -3.84
C ASP A 144 -5.27 -6.40 -3.66
N ASN A 145 -5.80 -6.42 -2.45
CA ASN A 145 -7.11 -5.90 -2.08
C ASN A 145 -8.31 -6.63 -2.73
N TRP A 146 -8.05 -7.68 -3.49
CA TRP A 146 -9.07 -8.57 -4.08
C TRP A 146 -9.11 -9.94 -3.39
N SER A 147 -8.23 -10.15 -2.43
CA SER A 147 -8.12 -11.41 -1.69
C SER A 147 -7.55 -11.17 -0.30
N VAL A 148 -8.04 -11.94 0.66
CA VAL A 148 -7.46 -12.01 2.01
C VAL A 148 -6.16 -12.84 2.05
N ARG A 149 -5.68 -13.33 0.91
CA ARG A 149 -4.43 -14.08 0.79
C ARG A 149 -3.41 -13.29 -0.01
N PRO A 150 -2.13 -13.31 0.38
CA PRO A 150 -1.07 -12.72 -0.42
C PRO A 150 -1.02 -13.30 -1.83
N GLN A 151 -0.67 -12.46 -2.79
CA GLN A 151 -0.47 -12.80 -4.19
C GLN A 151 0.99 -12.58 -4.58
N THR A 152 1.46 -13.27 -5.61
CA THR A 152 2.80 -13.05 -6.17
C THR A 152 2.73 -12.18 -7.41
N LEU A 153 3.59 -11.16 -7.47
CA LEU A 153 3.77 -10.28 -8.61
C LEU A 153 5.23 -10.33 -9.07
N ARG A 154 5.47 -10.68 -10.33
CA ARG A 154 6.81 -10.61 -10.91
C ARG A 154 7.23 -9.14 -11.06
N TRP A 155 8.46 -8.83 -10.67
CA TRP A 155 8.98 -7.47 -10.83
C TRP A 155 9.00 -7.01 -12.29
N ASP A 156 9.27 -7.92 -13.21
CA ASP A 156 9.32 -7.61 -14.63
C ASP A 156 7.93 -7.22 -15.20
N ASP A 157 6.85 -7.71 -14.59
CA ASP A 157 5.49 -7.37 -14.97
C ASP A 157 5.04 -6.00 -14.46
N VAL A 158 5.79 -5.38 -13.53
CA VAL A 158 5.51 -4.01 -13.06
C VAL A 158 5.88 -3.01 -14.13
N GLY A 159 4.90 -2.24 -14.61
CA GLY A 159 5.10 -1.20 -15.61
C GLY A 159 5.97 -0.04 -15.10
N PHE A 160 6.52 0.74 -16.04
CA PHE A 160 7.35 1.91 -15.74
C PHE A 160 6.59 2.99 -14.95
N ILE A 161 5.32 3.23 -15.31
CA ILE A 161 4.48 4.25 -14.65
C ILE A 161 3.89 3.64 -13.39
N CYS A 162 4.52 3.90 -12.27
CA CYS A 162 4.06 3.49 -10.95
C CYS A 162 4.63 4.40 -9.87
N SER A 163 4.10 4.31 -8.67
CA SER A 163 4.64 5.00 -7.49
C SER A 163 4.65 4.08 -6.28
N ILE A 164 5.57 4.33 -5.38
CA ILE A 164 5.61 3.68 -4.07
C ILE A 164 5.51 4.72 -2.96
N ASN A 165 4.80 4.37 -1.90
CA ASN A 165 4.68 5.16 -0.68
C ASN A 165 4.98 4.25 0.52
N TYR A 166 5.75 4.73 1.45
CA TYR A 166 6.12 4.00 2.67
C TYR A 166 6.39 4.96 3.82
N TRP A 167 6.39 4.47 5.04
CA TRP A 167 6.75 5.25 6.21
C TRP A 167 8.28 5.39 6.32
N ASP A 168 8.77 6.62 6.53
CA ASP A 168 10.19 6.94 6.79
C ASP A 168 10.50 6.86 8.27
#